data_6c34ae48aa8820a46383f4ebb84625a0
#
_entry.id   6c34ae48aa8820a46383f4ebb84625a0
#
_cell.length_a   1.000
_cell.length_b   1.000
_cell.length_c   1.000
_cell.angle_alpha   90.00
_cell.angle_beta   90.00
_cell.angle_gamma   90.00
#
_symmetry.space_group_name_H-M   'P 1'
#
loop_
_entity.id
_entity.type
_entity.pdbx_description
1 polymer ?
#
loop_
_entity_poly.entity_id
_entity_poly.type
_entity_poly.pdbx_seq_one_letter_code
_entity_poly.pdbx_strand_id
1 'polypeptide(L)'
;MKFEEYLSSLRGKSVAVIGIGVSNQPLIRLLLDRGIQVTACDKKNREDLGELGDELERHGCRLQLGEDYLKALTEDVIFRTP
;
A
#
# COMPACT_ATOMS: atom_id res chain seq x y z
N MET A 1 -9.28 -16.86 -12.21
CA MET A 1 -7.86 -16.52 -11.96
C MET A 1 -7.52 -16.77 -10.50
N LYS A 2 -6.44 -17.47 -10.24
CA LYS A 2 -5.98 -17.68 -8.87
C LYS A 2 -5.31 -16.43 -8.36
N PHE A 3 -5.42 -16.20 -7.06
CA PHE A 3 -4.87 -15.01 -6.43
C PHE A 3 -3.36 -14.86 -6.67
N GLU A 4 -2.62 -15.96 -6.62
CA GLU A 4 -1.18 -15.95 -6.87
C GLU A 4 -0.84 -15.50 -8.30
N GLU A 5 -1.62 -15.93 -9.27
CA GLU A 5 -1.44 -15.51 -10.66
C GLU A 5 -1.71 -14.01 -10.81
N TYR A 6 -2.73 -13.52 -10.11
CA TYR A 6 -3.04 -12.10 -10.11
C TYR A 6 -1.88 -11.29 -9.51
N LEU A 7 -1.34 -11.75 -8.37
CA LEU A 7 -0.20 -11.08 -7.75
C LEU A 7 1.01 -11.05 -8.66
N SER A 8 1.25 -12.16 -9.36
CA SER A 8 2.37 -12.22 -10.30
C SER A 8 2.20 -11.20 -11.43
N SER A 9 0.97 -10.96 -11.86
CA SER A 9 0.70 -9.98 -12.91
C SER A 9 0.97 -8.55 -12.47
N LEU A 10 1.04 -8.29 -11.17
CA LEU A 10 1.32 -6.96 -10.63
C LEU A 10 2.82 -6.65 -10.54
N ARG A 11 3.67 -7.63 -10.74
CA ARG A 11 5.12 -7.41 -10.71
C ARG A 11 5.51 -6.45 -11.84
N GLY A 12 6.32 -5.46 -11.50
CA GLY A 12 6.67 -4.41 -12.43
C GLY A 12 5.68 -3.27 -12.53
N LYS A 13 4.54 -3.39 -11.83
CA LYS A 13 3.54 -2.33 -11.74
C LYS A 13 3.59 -1.69 -10.37
N SER A 14 3.16 -0.45 -10.30
CA SER A 14 3.01 0.23 -9.01
C SER A 14 1.58 0.06 -8.51
N VAL A 15 1.43 -0.19 -7.22
CA VAL A 15 0.13 -0.46 -6.60
C VAL A 15 -0.09 0.51 -5.45
N ALA A 16 -1.26 1.13 -5.42
CA ALA A 16 -1.67 1.96 -4.29
C ALA A 16 -2.74 1.21 -3.49
N VAL A 17 -2.60 1.21 -2.18
CA VAL A 17 -3.61 0.64 -1.28
C VAL A 17 -4.16 1.79 -0.46
N ILE A 18 -5.45 2.08 -0.59
CA ILE A 18 -6.10 3.18 0.09
C ILE A 18 -6.69 2.69 1.41
N GLY A 19 -6.20 3.25 2.51
CA GLY A 19 -6.59 2.85 3.86
C GLY A 19 -5.56 1.92 4.49
N ILE A 20 -4.88 2.39 5.54
CA ILE A 20 -3.93 1.59 6.29
C ILE A 20 -4.61 1.14 7.58
N GLY A 21 -5.64 0.32 7.41
CA GLY A 21 -6.37 -0.25 8.53
C GLY A 21 -5.96 -1.69 8.77
N VAL A 22 -6.49 -2.27 9.84
CA VAL A 22 -6.18 -3.65 10.20
C VAL A 22 -6.46 -4.60 9.02
N SER A 23 -7.54 -4.34 8.28
CA SER A 23 -7.93 -5.19 7.15
C SER A 23 -6.94 -5.17 6.00
N ASN A 24 -6.25 -4.04 5.80
CA ASN A 24 -5.35 -3.86 4.65
C ASN A 24 -3.90 -4.18 4.95
N GLN A 25 -3.52 -4.24 6.21
CA GLN A 25 -2.13 -4.54 6.58
C GLN A 25 -1.66 -5.88 6.01
N PRO A 26 -2.43 -6.97 6.11
CA PRO A 26 -2.00 -8.24 5.52
C PRO A 26 -1.82 -8.15 4.01
N LEU A 27 -2.69 -7.42 3.33
CA LEU A 27 -2.57 -7.25 1.88
C LEU A 27 -1.29 -6.49 1.52
N ILE A 28 -1.02 -5.39 2.22
CA ILE A 28 0.18 -4.60 1.98
C ILE A 28 1.43 -5.45 2.18
N ARG A 29 1.50 -6.21 3.27
CA ARG A 29 2.65 -7.06 3.56
C ARG A 29 2.82 -8.15 2.50
N LEU A 30 1.72 -8.75 2.06
CA LEU A 30 1.77 -9.78 1.03
C LEU A 30 2.33 -9.22 -0.28
N LEU A 31 1.87 -8.04 -0.67
CA LEU A 31 2.35 -7.40 -1.89
C LEU A 31 3.85 -7.07 -1.81
N LEU A 32 4.29 -6.55 -0.67
CA LEU A 32 5.70 -6.23 -0.45
C LEU A 32 6.57 -7.49 -0.48
N ASP A 33 6.10 -8.59 0.11
CA ASP A 33 6.82 -9.85 0.13
C ASP A 33 7.00 -10.43 -1.27
N ARG A 34 6.11 -10.08 -2.20
CA ARG A 34 6.21 -10.51 -3.59
C ARG A 34 7.02 -9.58 -4.47
N GLY A 35 7.66 -8.57 -3.87
CA GLY A 35 8.48 -7.63 -4.60
C GLY A 35 7.70 -6.61 -5.40
N ILE A 36 6.43 -6.42 -5.06
CA ILE A 36 5.57 -5.45 -5.73
C ILE A 36 5.76 -4.07 -5.10
N GLN A 37 5.82 -3.05 -5.92
CA GLN A 37 5.98 -1.67 -5.46
C GLN A 37 4.65 -1.16 -4.92
N VAL A 38 4.60 -0.85 -3.63
CA VAL A 38 3.35 -0.48 -2.96
C VAL A 38 3.45 0.93 -2.37
N THR A 39 2.39 1.72 -2.59
CA THR A 39 2.17 2.98 -1.90
C THR A 39 0.95 2.82 -1.01
N ALA A 40 1.12 2.96 0.28
CA ALA A 40 0.00 2.89 1.23
C ALA A 40 -0.50 4.31 1.49
N CYS A 41 -1.79 4.51 1.31
CA CYS A 41 -2.42 5.83 1.39
C CYS A 41 -3.41 5.88 2.55
N ASP A 42 -3.36 6.94 3.33
CA ASP A 42 -4.30 7.13 4.42
C ASP A 42 -4.44 8.60 4.75
N LYS A 43 -5.61 8.97 5.25
CA LYS A 43 -5.86 10.33 5.71
C LYS A 43 -5.07 10.65 6.98
N LYS A 44 -4.68 9.65 7.74
CA LYS A 44 -3.87 9.82 8.95
C LYS A 44 -2.51 10.39 8.64
N ASN A 45 -1.91 11.05 9.62
CA ASN A 45 -0.54 11.54 9.51
C ASN A 45 0.45 10.45 9.89
N ARG A 46 1.72 10.67 9.54
CA ARG A 46 2.79 9.74 9.89
C ARG A 46 2.85 9.44 11.37
N GLU A 47 2.63 10.46 12.20
CA GLU A 47 2.66 10.31 13.65
C GLU A 47 1.58 9.38 14.16
N ASP A 48 0.42 9.37 13.52
CA ASP A 48 -0.70 8.51 13.89
C ASP A 48 -0.43 7.04 13.59
N LEU A 49 0.45 6.75 12.66
CA LEU A 49 0.83 5.39 12.32
C LEU A 49 1.86 4.80 13.28
N GLY A 50 2.68 5.66 13.90
CA GLY A 50 3.70 5.23 14.84
C GLY A 50 4.66 4.20 14.24
N GLU A 51 4.88 3.10 14.95
CA GLU A 51 5.80 2.06 14.51
C GLU A 51 5.38 1.37 13.21
N LEU A 52 4.09 1.33 12.93
CA LEU A 52 3.60 0.71 11.69
C LEU A 52 4.16 1.44 10.47
N GLY A 53 4.19 2.77 10.50
CA GLY A 53 4.75 3.54 9.41
C GLY A 53 6.22 3.24 9.18
N ASP A 54 7.00 3.15 10.27
CA ASP A 54 8.42 2.81 10.18
C ASP A 54 8.62 1.42 9.62
N GLU A 55 7.81 0.46 10.05
CA GLU A 55 7.90 -0.92 9.59
C GLU A 55 7.61 -1.01 8.10
N LEU A 56 6.54 -0.37 7.64
CA LEU A 56 6.17 -0.40 6.23
C LEU A 56 7.27 0.22 5.36
N GLU A 57 7.84 1.33 5.78
CA GLU A 57 8.92 1.96 5.03
C GLU A 57 10.18 1.09 4.98
N ARG A 58 10.48 0.40 6.06
CA ARG A 58 11.62 -0.53 6.08
C ARG A 58 11.46 -1.66 5.09
N HIS A 59 10.23 -2.06 4.80
CA HIS A 59 9.92 -3.09 3.83
C HIS A 59 9.77 -2.54 2.40
N GLY A 60 10.06 -1.27 2.21
CA GLY A 60 10.02 -0.67 0.89
C GLY A 60 8.70 -0.04 0.49
N CYS A 61 7.76 0.07 1.41
CA CYS A 61 6.48 0.70 1.14
C CYS A 61 6.60 2.22 1.14
N ARG A 62 5.97 2.88 0.17
CA ARG A 62 5.86 4.33 0.18
C ARG A 62 4.59 4.72 0.93
N LEU A 63 4.64 5.84 1.62
CA LEU A 63 3.49 6.34 2.37
C LEU A 63 3.01 7.65 1.78
N GLN A 64 1.71 7.72 1.51
CA GLN A 64 1.04 8.94 1.03
C GLN A 64 -0.03 9.27 2.07
N LEU A 65 0.27 10.23 2.93
CA LEU A 65 -0.53 10.49 4.13
C LEU A 65 -1.06 11.91 4.20
N GLY A 66 -2.05 12.12 5.07
CA GLY A 66 -2.61 13.43 5.33
C GLY A 66 -3.82 13.75 4.46
N GLU A 67 -4.28 14.99 4.51
CA GLU A 67 -5.50 15.41 3.81
C GLU A 67 -5.42 15.25 2.31
N ASP A 68 -4.22 15.33 1.74
CA ASP A 68 -4.02 15.25 0.30
C ASP A 68 -3.62 13.86 -0.18
N TYR A 69 -3.92 12.85 0.60
CA TYR A 69 -3.45 11.48 0.34
C TYR A 69 -3.90 10.89 -0.99
N LEU A 70 -4.90 11.44 -1.62
CA LEU A 70 -5.37 10.97 -2.94
C LEU A 70 -4.90 11.83 -4.11
N LYS A 71 -4.27 12.98 -3.86
CA LYS A 71 -4.00 13.93 -4.93
C LYS A 71 -2.88 13.55 -5.90
N ALA A 72 -1.94 12.77 -5.47
CA ALA A 72 -0.78 12.44 -6.28
C ALA A 72 -0.71 10.95 -6.64
N LEU A 73 -1.86 10.31 -6.78
CA LEU A 73 -1.89 8.89 -7.14
C LEU A 73 -1.61 8.71 -8.63
N THR A 74 -0.48 8.08 -8.91
CA THR A 74 -0.06 7.79 -10.29
C THR A 74 0.16 6.29 -10.50
N GLU A 75 -0.23 5.49 -9.54
CA GLU A 75 -0.01 4.05 -9.56
C GLU A 75 -0.88 3.37 -10.62
N ASP A 76 -0.34 2.27 -11.17
CA ASP A 76 -1.03 1.49 -12.20
C ASP A 76 -2.28 0.79 -11.68
N VAL A 77 -2.25 0.36 -10.44
CA VAL A 77 -3.35 -0.38 -9.82
C VAL A 77 -3.67 0.26 -8.46
N ILE A 78 -4.95 0.43 -8.18
CA ILE A 78 -5.39 1.04 -6.92
C ILE A 78 -6.38 0.09 -6.25
N PHE A 79 -6.04 -0.34 -5.02
CA PHE A 79 -6.96 -1.09 -4.17
C PHE A 79 -7.63 -0.14 -3.20
N ARG A 80 -8.94 -0.18 -3.15
CA ARG A 80 -9.72 0.67 -2.25
C ARG A 80 -10.64 -0.23 -1.43
N THR A 81 -10.61 -0.05 -0.11
CA THR A 81 -11.56 -0.75 0.77
C THR A 81 -12.78 0.14 1.01
N PRO A 82 -13.92 -0.49 1.22
CA PRO A 82 -15.13 0.25 1.57
C PRO A 82 -15.00 0.95 2.90
#